data_7464a019a352d61066c0d257069f6b0b
#
_entry.id   7464a019a352d61066c0d257069f6b0b
#
_cell.length_a   1.000
_cell.length_b   1.000
_cell.length_c   1.000
_cell.angle_alpha   90.00
_cell.angle_beta   90.00
_cell.angle_gamma   90.00
#
_symmetry.space_group_name_H-M   'P 1'
#
loop_
_entity.id
_entity.type
_entity.pdbx_description
1 polymer ?
#
loop_
_entity_poly.entity_id
_entity_poly.type
_entity_poly.pdbx_seq_one_letter_code
_entity_poly.pdbx_strand_id
1 'polypeptide(L)'
;MVEILCPHCDEEIELDDDASGVFACPYCDEEFEWNVDPAPSKSGGKVTSNSTFKPMKVEYEFKPSFTLMTAHLGPSESIKVEPGAMVAQSSDLSVSTDRAFSGGLAKGLFKAVMGGESFFLNTYTAGNSGGWISLAPSVPGDIGTFDLAPGENLFLQGGAFMACSPNVKTDTKFQGAKSLFSGEGAFFLRAFSQSGSGQVFYNAYGAIKEI
;
A
#
# COMPACT_ATOMS: atom_id res chain seq x y z
N MET A 1 15.53 -2.50 26.99
CA MET A 1 14.18 -2.72 26.45
C MET A 1 14.27 -2.53 24.95
N VAL A 2 13.73 -3.46 24.19
CA VAL A 2 13.67 -3.43 22.73
C VAL A 2 12.25 -3.02 22.32
N GLU A 3 12.13 -2.06 21.38
CA GLU A 3 10.88 -1.68 20.77
C GLU A 3 10.64 -2.56 19.55
N ILE A 4 9.50 -3.22 19.49
CA ILE A 4 9.09 -4.07 18.38
C ILE A 4 7.70 -3.65 17.90
N LEU A 5 7.37 -3.98 16.67
CA LEU A 5 6.02 -3.82 16.15
C LEU A 5 5.25 -5.13 16.29
N CYS A 6 4.05 -5.08 16.81
CA CYS A 6 3.15 -6.23 16.85
C CYS A 6 2.86 -6.73 15.42
N PRO A 7 3.04 -8.02 15.12
CA PRO A 7 2.79 -8.55 13.77
C PRO A 7 1.31 -8.55 13.36
N HIS A 8 0.39 -8.33 14.32
CA HIS A 8 -1.06 -8.37 14.08
C HIS A 8 -1.70 -6.97 13.97
N CYS A 9 -1.18 -5.97 14.70
CA CYS A 9 -1.77 -4.62 14.71
C CYS A 9 -0.79 -3.50 14.42
N ASP A 10 0.51 -3.82 14.26
CA ASP A 10 1.61 -2.88 13.99
C ASP A 10 1.81 -1.79 15.06
N GLU A 11 1.24 -1.98 16.27
CA GLU A 11 1.50 -1.10 17.40
C GLU A 11 2.87 -1.39 18.03
N GLU A 12 3.55 -0.34 18.50
CA GLU A 12 4.84 -0.45 19.17
C GLU A 12 4.67 -1.07 20.57
N ILE A 13 5.44 -2.11 20.84
CA ILE A 13 5.47 -2.83 22.13
C ILE A 13 6.89 -2.81 22.65
N GLU A 14 7.05 -2.44 23.91
CA GLU A 14 8.33 -2.55 24.61
C GLU A 14 8.46 -3.94 25.26
N LEU A 15 9.52 -4.64 24.92
CA LEU A 15 9.92 -5.91 25.56
C LEU A 15 11.30 -5.76 26.23
N ASP A 16 11.58 -6.61 27.20
CA ASP A 16 12.90 -6.68 27.80
C ASP A 16 13.94 -7.17 26.77
N ASP A 17 15.17 -6.71 26.88
CA ASP A 17 16.24 -7.00 25.89
C ASP A 17 16.54 -8.50 25.74
N ASP A 18 16.17 -9.30 26.72
CA ASP A 18 16.34 -10.76 26.78
C ASP A 18 15.02 -11.53 26.67
N ALA A 19 13.91 -10.83 26.38
CA ALA A 19 12.60 -11.43 26.27
C ALA A 19 12.52 -12.40 25.07
N SER A 20 12.07 -13.62 25.32
CA SER A 20 11.81 -14.62 24.27
C SER A 20 10.63 -15.50 24.66
N GLY A 21 9.83 -15.91 23.68
CA GLY A 21 8.66 -16.77 23.88
C GLY A 21 7.39 -16.20 23.26
N VAL A 22 6.24 -16.65 23.76
CA VAL A 22 4.93 -16.21 23.29
C VAL A 22 4.46 -15.04 24.15
N PHE A 23 4.08 -13.95 23.52
CA PHE A 23 3.60 -12.71 24.12
C PHE A 23 2.22 -12.36 23.58
N ALA A 24 1.34 -11.89 24.45
CA ALA A 24 0.08 -11.29 24.04
C ALA A 24 0.26 -9.78 23.82
N CYS A 25 -0.21 -9.29 22.69
CA CYS A 25 -0.16 -7.86 22.38
C CYS A 25 -1.13 -7.08 23.29
N PRO A 26 -0.68 -6.04 24.04
CA PRO A 26 -1.55 -5.27 24.91
C PRO A 26 -2.60 -4.42 24.16
N TYR A 27 -2.48 -4.30 22.84
CA TYR A 27 -3.36 -3.47 22.01
C TYR A 27 -4.42 -4.27 21.23
N CYS A 28 -4.12 -5.51 20.84
CA CYS A 28 -5.05 -6.33 20.05
C CYS A 28 -5.37 -7.70 20.67
N ASP A 29 -4.79 -8.04 21.82
CA ASP A 29 -4.93 -9.32 22.55
C ASP A 29 -4.51 -10.58 21.74
N GLU A 30 -3.89 -10.40 20.56
CA GLU A 30 -3.38 -11.52 19.76
C GLU A 30 -2.01 -11.97 20.27
N GLU A 31 -1.80 -13.29 20.30
CA GLU A 31 -0.53 -13.88 20.70
C GLU A 31 0.44 -13.96 19.53
N PHE A 32 1.72 -13.64 19.77
CA PHE A 32 2.81 -13.77 18.81
C PHE A 32 4.07 -14.30 19.48
N GLU A 33 4.89 -15.01 18.72
CA GLU A 33 6.16 -15.53 19.18
C GLU A 33 7.28 -14.52 18.90
N TRP A 34 8.06 -14.19 19.93
CA TRP A 34 9.23 -13.35 19.83
C TRP A 34 10.46 -14.11 20.34
N ASN A 35 11.51 -14.16 19.52
CA ASN A 35 12.80 -14.74 19.88
C ASN A 35 13.88 -13.69 19.61
N VAL A 36 14.70 -13.43 20.63
CA VAL A 36 15.92 -12.61 20.44
C VAL A 36 16.92 -13.45 19.64
N ASP A 37 17.04 -13.18 18.35
CA ASP A 37 18.16 -13.72 17.59
C ASP A 37 19.46 -13.16 18.15
N PRO A 38 20.49 -13.98 18.47
CA PRO A 38 21.79 -13.47 18.88
C PRO A 38 22.33 -12.57 17.77
N ALA A 39 22.77 -11.37 18.15
CA ALA A 39 23.22 -10.31 17.26
C ALA A 39 23.99 -10.86 16.06
N PRO A 40 23.67 -10.47 14.81
CA PRO A 40 24.30 -11.03 13.64
C PRO A 40 25.80 -10.71 13.65
N SER A 41 26.60 -11.74 13.80
CA SER A 41 28.05 -11.67 13.55
C SER A 41 28.22 -11.22 12.09
N LYS A 42 29.01 -10.16 11.89
CA LYS A 42 29.39 -9.64 10.58
C LYS A 42 30.13 -10.73 9.78
N SER A 43 29.40 -11.57 9.09
CA SER A 43 29.92 -12.37 8.01
C SER A 43 29.18 -11.99 6.75
N GLY A 44 29.87 -11.36 5.83
CA GLY A 44 29.34 -10.96 4.53
C GLY A 44 28.89 -12.15 3.71
N GLY A 45 27.64 -12.52 3.88
CA GLY A 45 26.91 -13.40 2.99
C GLY A 45 26.14 -12.53 2.01
N LYS A 46 26.64 -12.45 0.78
CA LYS A 46 25.97 -11.85 -0.35
C LYS A 46 24.71 -12.66 -0.62
N VAL A 47 23.57 -12.23 -0.06
CA VAL A 47 22.26 -12.77 -0.44
C VAL A 47 21.95 -12.24 -1.82
N THR A 48 22.31 -13.02 -2.84
CA THR A 48 21.83 -12.83 -4.20
C THR A 48 20.40 -13.36 -4.30
N SER A 49 19.43 -12.61 -3.82
CA SER A 49 18.05 -12.77 -4.28
C SER A 49 17.91 -11.96 -5.58
N ASN A 50 18.32 -12.57 -6.69
CA ASN A 50 18.01 -12.07 -8.02
C ASN A 50 16.53 -12.36 -8.36
N SER A 51 15.60 -11.79 -7.63
CA SER A 51 14.30 -11.50 -8.21
C SER A 51 14.41 -10.10 -8.81
N THR A 52 14.75 -10.05 -10.07
CA THR A 52 14.73 -8.81 -10.85
C THR A 52 13.30 -8.28 -10.78
N PHE A 53 13.08 -7.20 -10.05
CA PHE A 53 11.78 -6.51 -10.07
C PHE A 53 11.46 -6.18 -11.53
N LYS A 54 10.33 -6.68 -12.01
CA LYS A 54 9.83 -6.37 -13.34
C LYS A 54 8.70 -5.36 -13.18
N PRO A 55 8.91 -4.11 -13.60
CA PRO A 55 7.85 -3.12 -13.60
C PRO A 55 6.63 -3.61 -14.38
N MET A 56 5.45 -3.25 -13.90
CA MET A 56 4.20 -3.53 -14.59
C MET A 56 4.18 -2.78 -15.92
N LYS A 57 3.78 -3.45 -16.99
CA LYS A 57 3.66 -2.81 -18.29
C LYS A 57 2.41 -1.95 -18.30
N VAL A 58 2.61 -0.62 -18.42
CA VAL A 58 1.52 0.36 -18.48
C VAL A 58 1.64 1.25 -19.70
N GLU A 59 0.49 1.67 -20.20
CA GLU A 59 0.37 2.63 -21.30
C GLU A 59 -0.46 3.82 -20.80
N TYR A 60 -0.06 5.03 -21.20
CA TYR A 60 -0.76 6.27 -20.83
C TYR A 60 -1.25 6.99 -22.08
N GLU A 61 -2.52 7.38 -22.05
CA GLU A 61 -3.18 8.14 -23.10
C GLU A 61 -3.74 9.44 -22.52
N PHE A 62 -3.95 10.44 -23.36
CA PHE A 62 -4.60 11.72 -23.04
C PHE A 62 -3.91 12.55 -21.93
N LYS A 63 -2.60 12.34 -21.74
CA LYS A 63 -1.82 13.17 -20.79
C LYS A 63 -1.82 14.65 -21.20
N PRO A 64 -1.70 15.59 -20.23
CA PRO A 64 -1.65 15.36 -18.79
C PRO A 64 -3.00 15.50 -18.06
N SER A 65 -4.05 16.00 -18.72
CA SER A 65 -5.24 16.49 -18.00
C SER A 65 -6.39 15.50 -17.92
N PHE A 66 -6.38 14.46 -18.75
CA PHE A 66 -7.42 13.42 -18.82
C PHE A 66 -6.79 12.05 -18.97
N THR A 67 -5.74 11.81 -18.22
CA THR A 67 -4.90 10.62 -18.40
C THR A 67 -5.70 9.35 -18.14
N LEU A 68 -5.67 8.45 -19.11
CA LEU A 68 -6.10 7.05 -19.00
C LEU A 68 -4.84 6.18 -18.91
N MET A 69 -4.78 5.32 -17.91
CA MET A 69 -3.73 4.33 -17.77
C MET A 69 -4.27 2.95 -18.08
N THR A 70 -3.64 2.21 -18.97
CA THR A 70 -3.94 0.80 -19.21
C THR A 70 -2.77 -0.04 -18.71
N ALA A 71 -3.03 -0.86 -17.69
CA ALA A 71 -2.09 -1.85 -17.17
C ALA A 71 -2.29 -3.19 -17.87
N HIS A 72 -1.22 -3.77 -18.41
CA HIS A 72 -1.19 -5.09 -19.02
C HIS A 72 -0.64 -6.10 -18.03
N LEU A 73 -1.48 -7.04 -17.65
CA LEU A 73 -1.16 -8.09 -16.69
C LEU A 73 -0.80 -9.38 -17.44
N GLY A 74 0.34 -9.93 -17.10
CA GLY A 74 0.71 -11.28 -17.55
C GLY A 74 -0.15 -12.36 -16.88
N PRO A 75 0.01 -13.64 -17.25
CA PRO A 75 -0.69 -14.75 -16.62
C PRO A 75 -0.51 -14.74 -15.09
N SER A 76 -1.62 -14.79 -14.37
CA SER A 76 -1.67 -14.75 -12.89
C SER A 76 -1.07 -13.51 -12.23
N GLU A 77 -0.71 -12.48 -13.00
CA GLU A 77 -0.31 -11.18 -12.44
C GLU A 77 -1.54 -10.45 -11.85
N SER A 78 -1.29 -9.64 -10.84
CA SER A 78 -2.33 -8.90 -10.13
C SER A 78 -1.96 -7.44 -9.95
N ILE A 79 -2.98 -6.61 -9.78
CA ILE A 79 -2.88 -5.19 -9.41
C ILE A 79 -3.93 -4.87 -8.34
N LYS A 80 -3.55 -4.09 -7.33
CA LYS A 80 -4.49 -3.53 -6.36
C LYS A 80 -4.92 -2.15 -6.80
N VAL A 81 -6.22 -1.89 -6.77
CA VAL A 81 -6.83 -0.68 -7.33
C VAL A 81 -7.81 -0.08 -6.34
N GLU A 82 -7.79 1.23 -6.17
CA GLU A 82 -8.80 1.97 -5.41
C GLU A 82 -10.20 1.80 -6.07
N PRO A 83 -11.26 1.58 -5.29
CA PRO A 83 -12.62 1.56 -5.82
C PRO A 83 -12.95 2.86 -6.57
N GLY A 84 -13.52 2.71 -7.77
CA GLY A 84 -13.89 3.85 -8.61
C GLY A 84 -12.83 4.28 -9.63
N ALA A 85 -11.58 3.85 -9.51
CA ALA A 85 -10.56 4.14 -10.52
C ALA A 85 -10.67 3.25 -11.78
N MET A 86 -11.28 2.07 -11.68
CA MET A 86 -11.43 1.16 -12.82
C MET A 86 -12.46 1.67 -13.81
N VAL A 87 -12.03 1.80 -15.07
CA VAL A 87 -12.88 2.19 -16.21
C VAL A 87 -13.36 0.98 -16.99
N ALA A 88 -12.43 0.09 -17.32
CA ALA A 88 -12.71 -1.12 -18.11
C ALA A 88 -11.67 -2.20 -17.83
N GLN A 89 -12.00 -3.43 -18.12
CA GLN A 89 -11.07 -4.58 -18.00
C GLN A 89 -11.39 -5.66 -19.03
N SER A 90 -10.41 -6.50 -19.31
CA SER A 90 -10.65 -7.73 -20.08
C SER A 90 -11.47 -8.74 -19.26
N SER A 91 -12.20 -9.63 -19.96
CA SER A 91 -13.10 -10.61 -19.35
C SER A 91 -12.39 -11.65 -18.47
N ASP A 92 -11.09 -11.87 -18.68
CA ASP A 92 -10.31 -12.89 -18.00
C ASP A 92 -9.75 -12.43 -16.63
N LEU A 93 -10.08 -11.21 -16.19
CA LEU A 93 -9.71 -10.74 -14.85
C LEU A 93 -10.76 -11.15 -13.81
N SER A 94 -10.29 -11.78 -12.74
CA SER A 94 -11.06 -11.97 -11.52
C SER A 94 -10.82 -10.81 -10.55
N VAL A 95 -11.83 -10.47 -9.75
CA VAL A 95 -11.73 -9.41 -8.75
C VAL A 95 -12.01 -9.98 -7.36
N SER A 96 -11.16 -9.63 -6.41
CA SER A 96 -11.40 -9.81 -4.97
C SER A 96 -11.29 -8.47 -4.27
N THR A 97 -12.10 -8.28 -3.23
CA THR A 97 -12.07 -7.04 -2.44
C THR A 97 -11.44 -7.33 -1.09
N ASP A 98 -10.30 -6.75 -0.84
CA ASP A 98 -9.58 -6.86 0.42
C ASP A 98 -9.83 -5.60 1.26
N ARG A 99 -10.03 -5.80 2.57
CA ARG A 99 -10.02 -4.68 3.49
C ARG A 99 -8.58 -4.24 3.66
N ALA A 100 -8.27 -3.00 3.26
CA ALA A 100 -6.91 -2.45 3.31
C ALA A 100 -6.36 -2.32 4.74
N PHE A 101 -7.19 -2.52 5.78
CA PHE A 101 -6.80 -2.35 7.18
C PHE A 101 -7.30 -3.52 8.04
N SER A 102 -6.37 -4.23 8.65
CA SER A 102 -6.59 -5.16 9.75
C SER A 102 -6.20 -4.49 11.07
N GLY A 103 -7.11 -3.76 11.70
CA GLY A 103 -6.86 -3.14 13.01
C GLY A 103 -8.13 -2.58 13.65
N GLY A 104 -8.42 -2.94 14.93
CA GLY A 104 -9.72 -2.74 15.57
C GLY A 104 -10.10 -1.28 15.87
N LEU A 105 -9.22 -0.46 16.40
CA LEU A 105 -9.51 0.95 16.81
C LEU A 105 -9.47 1.93 15.64
N ALA A 106 -8.65 1.70 14.63
CA ALA A 106 -8.58 2.53 13.43
C ALA A 106 -9.91 2.54 12.63
N LYS A 107 -10.71 1.47 12.73
CA LYS A 107 -12.03 1.38 12.05
C LYS A 107 -13.03 2.46 12.47
N GLY A 108 -13.04 2.84 13.74
CA GLY A 108 -14.00 3.83 14.26
C GLY A 108 -13.63 5.25 13.86
N LEU A 109 -12.36 5.60 13.97
CA LEU A 109 -11.85 6.93 13.64
C LEU A 109 -11.90 7.18 12.12
N PHE A 110 -11.54 6.18 11.33
CA PHE A 110 -11.53 6.24 9.87
C PHE A 110 -12.94 6.47 9.30
N LYS A 111 -13.93 5.74 9.83
CA LYS A 111 -15.33 5.90 9.45
C LYS A 111 -15.88 7.30 9.76
N ALA A 112 -15.38 7.93 10.81
CA ALA A 112 -15.82 9.28 11.21
C ALA A 112 -15.22 10.39 10.34
N VAL A 113 -14.03 10.18 9.76
CA VAL A 113 -13.26 11.25 9.09
C VAL A 113 -13.37 11.17 7.57
N MET A 114 -13.54 9.98 6.99
CA MET A 114 -13.76 9.77 5.55
C MET A 114 -15.25 9.74 5.17
N GLY A 115 -16.12 10.36 5.96
CA GLY A 115 -17.55 10.40 5.65
C GLY A 115 -18.26 9.04 5.72
N GLY A 116 -17.66 8.06 6.42
CA GLY A 116 -18.24 6.75 6.62
C GLY A 116 -17.75 5.65 5.66
N GLU A 117 -16.89 5.99 4.70
CA GLU A 117 -16.35 5.01 3.76
C GLU A 117 -15.10 4.33 4.31
N SER A 118 -15.06 3.01 4.24
CA SER A 118 -13.86 2.23 4.56
C SER A 118 -12.97 2.22 3.33
N PHE A 119 -11.67 2.43 3.51
CA PHE A 119 -10.71 2.29 2.41
C PHE A 119 -10.57 0.80 2.06
N PHE A 120 -11.08 0.43 0.92
CA PHE A 120 -10.96 -0.91 0.36
C PHE A 120 -10.05 -0.86 -0.86
N LEU A 121 -9.35 -1.93 -1.12
CA LEU A 121 -8.66 -2.14 -2.38
C LEU A 121 -9.28 -3.35 -3.07
N ASN A 122 -9.52 -3.22 -4.34
CA ASN A 122 -9.88 -4.32 -5.21
C ASN A 122 -8.60 -4.90 -5.82
N THR A 123 -8.39 -6.19 -5.63
CA THR A 123 -7.30 -6.92 -6.29
C THR A 123 -7.84 -7.57 -7.56
N TYR A 124 -7.33 -7.13 -8.69
CA TYR A 124 -7.62 -7.69 -10.00
C TYR A 124 -6.51 -8.67 -10.39
N THR A 125 -6.87 -9.90 -10.69
CA THR A 125 -5.93 -10.97 -11.03
C THR A 125 -6.25 -11.51 -12.41
N ALA A 126 -5.27 -11.52 -13.28
CA ALA A 126 -5.41 -12.05 -14.63
C ALA A 126 -5.44 -13.59 -14.62
N GLY A 127 -6.23 -14.15 -15.52
CA GLY A 127 -6.25 -15.59 -15.78
C GLY A 127 -4.99 -16.08 -16.50
N ASN A 128 -5.04 -17.31 -17.00
CA ASN A 128 -3.88 -17.96 -17.65
C ASN A 128 -3.44 -17.30 -18.96
N SER A 129 -4.31 -16.52 -19.58
CA SER A 129 -4.01 -15.80 -20.84
C SER A 129 -3.46 -14.39 -20.61
N GLY A 130 -3.36 -13.96 -19.36
CA GLY A 130 -3.11 -12.57 -19.04
C GLY A 130 -4.37 -11.72 -19.21
N GLY A 131 -4.21 -10.41 -19.21
CA GLY A 131 -5.33 -9.48 -19.39
C GLY A 131 -4.89 -8.02 -19.30
N TRP A 132 -5.85 -7.13 -19.29
CA TRP A 132 -5.62 -5.69 -19.13
C TRP A 132 -6.71 -5.04 -18.30
N ILE A 133 -6.36 -3.94 -17.66
CA ILE A 133 -7.27 -3.09 -16.90
C ILE A 133 -6.94 -1.63 -17.18
N SER A 134 -7.98 -0.84 -17.52
CA SER A 134 -7.85 0.60 -17.73
C SER A 134 -8.36 1.35 -16.51
N LEU A 135 -7.57 2.32 -16.06
CA LEU A 135 -7.79 3.11 -14.85
C LEU A 135 -7.75 4.59 -15.20
N ALA A 136 -8.60 5.38 -14.54
CA ALA A 136 -8.60 6.83 -14.65
C ALA A 136 -8.80 7.49 -13.28
N PRO A 137 -8.28 8.71 -13.07
CA PRO A 137 -8.57 9.52 -11.91
C PRO A 137 -10.06 9.83 -11.79
N SER A 138 -10.56 9.98 -10.55
CA SER A 138 -11.94 10.41 -10.29
C SER A 138 -12.21 11.88 -10.67
N VAL A 139 -11.15 12.66 -10.85
CA VAL A 139 -11.17 14.07 -11.28
C VAL A 139 -10.25 14.27 -12.49
N PRO A 140 -10.51 15.29 -13.34
CA PRO A 140 -9.61 15.60 -14.46
C PRO A 140 -8.17 15.81 -13.99
N GLY A 141 -7.23 15.00 -14.50
CA GLY A 141 -5.87 15.06 -13.99
C GLY A 141 -4.90 14.10 -14.67
N ASP A 142 -3.69 14.12 -14.18
CA ASP A 142 -2.60 13.27 -14.65
C ASP A 142 -2.34 12.10 -13.70
N ILE A 143 -1.70 11.07 -14.23
CA ILE A 143 -1.27 9.87 -13.49
C ILE A 143 0.24 9.80 -13.49
N GLY A 144 0.81 9.66 -12.30
CA GLY A 144 2.24 9.39 -12.08
C GLY A 144 2.48 7.96 -11.61
N THR A 145 3.70 7.51 -11.84
CA THR A 145 4.21 6.22 -11.34
C THR A 145 5.38 6.47 -10.40
N PHE A 146 5.41 5.75 -9.29
CA PHE A 146 6.53 5.74 -8.35
C PHE A 146 7.01 4.31 -8.15
N ASP A 147 8.29 4.07 -8.44
CA ASP A 147 8.95 2.80 -8.20
C ASP A 147 9.45 2.77 -6.75
N LEU A 148 8.81 1.94 -5.94
CA LEU A 148 9.04 1.84 -4.50
C LEU A 148 10.12 0.78 -4.22
N ALA A 149 11.24 1.20 -3.66
CA ALA A 149 12.29 0.29 -3.22
C ALA A 149 11.90 -0.47 -1.93
N PRO A 150 12.55 -1.61 -1.63
CA PRO A 150 12.33 -2.31 -0.36
C PRO A 150 12.64 -1.42 0.85
N GLY A 151 11.70 -1.32 1.80
CA GLY A 151 11.84 -0.47 2.99
C GLY A 151 11.57 1.02 2.76
N GLU A 152 11.31 1.43 1.52
CA GLU A 152 10.94 2.81 1.20
C GLU A 152 9.45 3.06 1.49
N ASN A 153 9.15 4.30 1.88
CA ASN A 153 7.79 4.76 2.16
C ASN A 153 7.44 5.93 1.25
N LEU A 154 6.30 5.86 0.60
CA LEU A 154 5.71 6.96 -0.15
C LEU A 154 4.48 7.48 0.59
N PHE A 155 4.43 8.78 0.85
CA PHE A 155 3.27 9.43 1.47
C PHE A 155 2.47 10.17 0.40
N LEU A 156 1.19 9.86 0.30
CA LEU A 156 0.26 10.46 -0.63
C LEU A 156 -0.86 11.17 0.12
N GLN A 157 -1.33 12.30 -0.39
CA GLN A 157 -2.56 12.90 0.10
C GLN A 157 -3.74 11.96 -0.13
N GLY A 158 -4.74 11.98 0.76
CA GLY A 158 -5.99 11.23 0.56
C GLY A 158 -6.62 11.56 -0.79
N GLY A 159 -7.00 10.50 -1.53
CA GLY A 159 -7.55 10.61 -2.89
C GLY A 159 -6.52 10.72 -4.02
N ALA A 160 -5.22 10.83 -3.70
CA ALA A 160 -4.17 10.78 -4.71
C ALA A 160 -3.71 9.34 -5.06
N PHE A 161 -3.94 8.37 -4.17
CA PHE A 161 -3.65 6.98 -4.46
C PHE A 161 -4.64 6.44 -5.51
N MET A 162 -4.17 5.61 -6.42
CA MET A 162 -5.01 5.01 -7.46
C MET A 162 -4.83 3.49 -7.55
N ALA A 163 -3.59 3.02 -7.63
CA ALA A 163 -3.31 1.59 -7.72
C ALA A 163 -1.89 1.26 -7.25
N CYS A 164 -1.60 -0.01 -6.99
CA CYS A 164 -0.25 -0.46 -6.69
C CYS A 164 -0.02 -1.94 -7.03
N SER A 165 1.25 -2.34 -7.04
CA SER A 165 1.66 -3.74 -7.11
C SER A 165 1.13 -4.55 -5.92
N PRO A 166 0.91 -5.87 -6.06
CA PRO A 166 0.33 -6.71 -5.01
C PRO A 166 1.12 -6.74 -3.69
N ASN A 167 2.45 -6.62 -3.77
CA ASN A 167 3.35 -6.63 -2.62
C ASN A 167 3.44 -5.29 -1.89
N VAL A 168 2.85 -4.23 -2.44
CA VAL A 168 2.75 -2.94 -1.77
C VAL A 168 1.62 -3.00 -0.76
N LYS A 169 1.91 -2.58 0.46
CA LYS A 169 0.94 -2.37 1.53
C LYS A 169 0.63 -0.89 1.65
N THR A 170 -0.57 -0.60 2.12
CA THR A 170 -1.01 0.76 2.39
C THR A 170 -1.52 0.86 3.81
N ASP A 171 -1.16 1.92 4.50
CA ASP A 171 -1.77 2.30 5.78
C ASP A 171 -2.06 3.81 5.79
N THR A 172 -2.83 4.25 6.77
CA THR A 172 -3.08 5.67 6.98
C THR A 172 -2.28 6.15 8.16
N LYS A 173 -1.40 7.11 7.93
CA LYS A 173 -0.73 7.85 8.99
C LYS A 173 -1.54 9.11 9.31
N PHE A 174 -2.01 9.17 10.54
CA PHE A 174 -2.67 10.34 11.08
C PHE A 174 -1.61 11.29 11.62
N GLN A 175 -1.43 12.45 11.00
CA GLN A 175 -0.55 13.47 11.56
C GLN A 175 -1.27 14.28 12.65
N GLY A 176 -1.36 13.66 13.84
CA GLY A 176 -1.63 14.34 15.11
C GLY A 176 -2.95 15.11 15.24
N ALA A 177 -3.54 15.09 16.44
CA ALA A 177 -4.79 15.78 16.78
C ALA A 177 -4.78 17.31 16.51
N LYS A 178 -3.63 17.93 16.33
CA LYS A 178 -3.53 19.38 16.04
C LYS A 178 -3.98 19.74 14.62
N SER A 179 -3.88 18.86 13.64
CA SER A 179 -4.34 19.15 12.27
C SER A 179 -5.86 19.03 12.11
N LEU A 180 -6.54 18.34 13.02
CA LEU A 180 -8.00 18.26 13.04
C LEU A 180 -8.67 19.60 13.37
N PHE A 181 -7.99 20.47 14.12
CA PHE A 181 -8.54 21.77 14.55
C PHE A 181 -8.28 22.90 13.54
N SER A 182 -7.40 22.70 12.57
CA SER A 182 -7.11 23.69 11.52
C SER A 182 -8.03 23.61 10.30
N GLY A 183 -8.98 22.66 10.28
CA GLY A 183 -9.91 22.50 9.14
C GLY A 183 -9.28 21.84 7.90
N GLU A 184 -7.98 21.63 7.90
CA GLU A 184 -7.23 20.93 6.87
C GLU A 184 -6.83 19.55 7.39
N GLY A 185 -7.80 18.64 7.53
CA GLY A 185 -7.54 17.24 7.88
C GLY A 185 -6.73 16.54 6.81
N ALA A 186 -5.43 16.77 6.76
CA ALA A 186 -4.55 16.11 5.82
C ALA A 186 -4.37 14.65 6.24
N PHE A 187 -5.15 13.78 5.64
CA PHE A 187 -4.91 12.35 5.66
C PHE A 187 -3.81 12.04 4.67
N PHE A 188 -2.77 11.40 5.17
CA PHE A 188 -1.76 10.82 4.32
C PHE A 188 -1.94 9.31 4.31
N LEU A 189 -2.00 8.76 3.11
CA LEU A 189 -1.87 7.35 2.87
C LEU A 189 -0.37 7.06 2.71
N ARG A 190 0.15 6.14 3.52
CA ARG A 190 1.51 5.62 3.36
C ARG A 190 1.43 4.36 2.52
N ALA A 191 2.17 4.32 1.41
CA ALA A 191 2.43 3.12 0.64
C ALA A 191 3.86 2.65 0.91
N PHE A 192 4.05 1.36 1.17
CA PHE A 192 5.35 0.79 1.50
C PHE A 192 5.45 -0.67 1.06
N SER A 193 6.68 -1.15 0.85
CA SER A 193 6.95 -2.55 0.59
C SER A 193 7.88 -3.11 1.63
N GLN A 194 7.49 -4.19 2.29
CA GLN A 194 8.31 -4.90 3.28
C GLN A 194 9.32 -5.83 2.60
N SER A 195 8.99 -6.34 1.42
CA SER A 195 9.83 -7.29 0.69
C SER A 195 9.74 -7.05 -0.82
N GLY A 196 10.90 -6.88 -1.44
CA GLY A 196 11.00 -6.59 -2.87
C GLY A 196 10.59 -5.17 -3.23
N SER A 197 10.82 -4.79 -4.48
CA SER A 197 10.37 -3.52 -5.03
C SER A 197 8.93 -3.62 -5.51
N GLY A 198 8.22 -2.50 -5.58
CA GLY A 198 6.85 -2.40 -6.07
C GLY A 198 6.62 -1.12 -6.83
N GLN A 199 5.44 -0.96 -7.41
CA GLN A 199 5.02 0.28 -8.07
C GLN A 199 3.77 0.82 -7.41
N VAL A 200 3.71 2.14 -7.31
CA VAL A 200 2.54 2.89 -6.88
C VAL A 200 2.13 3.82 -8.01
N PHE A 201 0.86 3.79 -8.37
CA PHE A 201 0.24 4.69 -9.34
C PHE A 201 -0.60 5.69 -8.58
N TYR A 202 -0.36 6.96 -8.84
CA TYR A 202 -1.04 8.05 -8.14
C TYR A 202 -1.55 9.09 -9.13
N ASN A 203 -2.56 9.83 -8.73
CA ASN A 203 -3.16 10.87 -9.55
C ASN A 203 -3.01 12.25 -8.91
N ALA A 204 -3.06 13.28 -9.72
CA ALA A 204 -3.14 14.66 -9.29
C ALA A 204 -4.08 15.43 -10.20
N TYR A 205 -4.86 16.34 -9.60
CA TYR A 205 -5.67 17.28 -10.37
C TYR A 205 -4.80 18.14 -11.28
N GLY A 206 -5.17 18.24 -12.55
CA GLY A 206 -4.43 19.02 -13.54
C GLY A 206 -3.27 18.25 -14.17
N ALA A 207 -2.03 18.53 -13.76
CA ALA A 207 -0.82 17.94 -14.34
C ALA A 207 0.23 17.64 -13.28
N ILE A 208 1.05 16.61 -13.53
CA ILE A 208 2.20 16.26 -12.70
C ILE A 208 3.47 16.80 -13.36
N LYS A 209 4.30 17.48 -12.57
CA LYS A 209 5.63 17.94 -12.98
C LYS A 209 6.68 17.32 -12.07
N GLU A 210 7.65 16.65 -12.66
CA GLU A 210 8.87 16.25 -11.95
C GLU A 210 9.74 17.48 -11.68
N ILE A 211 10.36 17.53 -10.49
CA ILE A 211 11.18 18.65 -10.02
C ILE A 211 12.63 18.18 -9.88
#